data_7fa795f5cf894ad5a4bf279e80c28b08
#
_entry.id   7fa795f5cf894ad5a4bf279e80c28b08
#
_cell.length_a   1.000
_cell.length_b   1.000
_cell.length_c   1.000
_cell.angle_alpha   90.00
_cell.angle_beta   90.00
_cell.angle_gamma   90.00
#
_symmetry.space_group_name_H-M   'P 1'
#
loop_
_entity.id
_entity.type
_entity.pdbx_description
1 polymer ?
#
loop_
_entity_poly.entity_id
_entity_poly.type
_entity_poly.pdbx_seq_one_letter_code
_entity_poly.pdbx_strand_id
1 'polypeptide(L)'
;MAAGLNYRNYGGEINETEILSLMQQITYAISWKQIEKAIQGLERMISYEHKFEQYSTLIQKAMEIIRKEYDSGITLEEAARQLYVSEEYLSSQFKKETGYNFTETVRKYRIEKIKELLRTTKYKMNQIAGLVGYSDPKYMSKVFKEEEGILPTEYRRNSNGIS
;
A
#
# COMPACT_ATOMS: atom_id res chain seq x y z
N MET A 1 -4.38 18.52 -16.12
CA MET A 1 -4.89 17.17 -16.02
C MET A 1 -3.82 16.29 -15.42
N ALA A 2 -3.76 16.27 -14.12
CA ALA A 2 -2.77 15.52 -13.37
C ALA A 2 -3.47 15.01 -12.12
N ALA A 3 -3.82 13.76 -12.09
CA ALA A 3 -4.27 13.11 -10.88
C ALA A 3 -4.15 11.60 -11.01
N GLY A 4 -2.93 11.15 -11.21
CA GLY A 4 -2.57 9.74 -11.16
C GLY A 4 -1.40 9.48 -10.22
N LEU A 5 -1.22 10.36 -9.24
CA LEU A 5 -0.04 10.35 -8.37
C LEU A 5 -0.35 9.75 -7.01
N ASN A 6 0.28 8.62 -6.76
CA ASN A 6 0.92 8.31 -5.50
C ASN A 6 0.08 7.72 -4.39
N TYR A 7 -0.14 6.41 -4.43
CA TYR A 7 -0.58 5.72 -3.23
C TYR A 7 0.26 4.52 -2.80
N ARG A 8 1.49 4.38 -3.29
CA ARG A 8 2.41 3.34 -2.79
C ARG A 8 3.30 3.78 -1.62
N ASN A 9 2.95 4.84 -0.91
CA ASN A 9 3.78 5.43 0.12
C ASN A 9 3.53 4.90 1.54
N TYR A 10 3.08 3.65 1.70
CA TYR A 10 2.72 3.14 3.02
C TYR A 10 3.45 1.85 3.37
N GLY A 11 4.68 1.98 3.86
CA GLY A 11 5.35 0.98 4.71
C GLY A 11 5.61 -0.40 4.11
N GLY A 12 5.92 -0.51 2.82
CA GLY A 12 6.46 -1.77 2.30
C GLY A 12 7.98 -1.82 2.46
N GLU A 13 8.54 -2.87 3.03
CA GLU A 13 9.94 -3.21 2.77
C GLU A 13 10.11 -3.31 1.26
N ILE A 14 11.25 -2.82 0.75
CA ILE A 14 11.64 -3.17 -0.61
C ILE A 14 11.73 -4.69 -0.62
N ASN A 15 10.79 -5.30 -1.30
CA ASN A 15 10.77 -6.73 -1.44
C ASN A 15 11.82 -7.08 -2.48
N GLU A 16 12.90 -7.74 -2.07
CA GLU A 16 13.96 -8.20 -2.99
C GLU A 16 13.37 -8.95 -4.19
N THR A 17 12.30 -9.69 -3.97
CA THR A 17 11.56 -10.40 -5.04
C THR A 17 10.93 -9.43 -6.04
N GLU A 18 10.44 -8.27 -5.59
CA GLU A 18 9.86 -7.25 -6.47
C GLU A 18 10.94 -6.53 -7.26
N ILE A 19 12.09 -6.22 -6.64
CA ILE A 19 13.26 -5.67 -7.34
C ILE A 19 13.73 -6.65 -8.42
N LEU A 20 13.93 -7.91 -8.06
CA LEU A 20 14.34 -8.95 -9.01
C LEU A 20 13.36 -9.10 -10.16
N SER A 21 12.06 -9.06 -9.89
CA SER A 21 11.02 -9.11 -10.91
C SER A 21 11.09 -7.91 -11.87
N LEU A 22 11.29 -6.69 -11.35
CA LEU A 22 11.44 -5.50 -12.18
C LEU A 22 12.73 -5.52 -13.00
N MET A 23 13.83 -5.98 -12.43
CA MET A 23 15.09 -6.15 -13.15
C MET A 23 14.98 -7.21 -14.25
N GLN A 24 14.29 -8.32 -14.01
CA GLN A 24 13.99 -9.31 -15.04
C GLN A 24 13.13 -8.73 -16.16
N GLN A 25 12.11 -7.94 -15.85
CA GLN A 25 11.28 -7.26 -16.85
C GLN A 25 12.11 -6.31 -17.73
N ILE A 26 13.09 -5.60 -17.17
CA ILE A 26 14.02 -4.77 -17.94
C ILE A 26 14.89 -5.63 -18.85
N THR A 27 15.43 -6.73 -18.32
CA THR A 27 16.36 -7.61 -19.06
C THR A 27 15.69 -8.32 -20.23
N TYR A 28 14.41 -8.71 -20.08
CA TYR A 28 13.65 -9.42 -21.12
C TYR A 28 12.63 -8.54 -21.85
N ALA A 29 12.66 -7.22 -21.63
CA ALA A 29 11.71 -6.32 -22.24
C ALA A 29 11.90 -6.29 -23.76
N ILE A 30 10.83 -6.62 -24.50
CA ILE A 30 10.80 -6.62 -25.97
C ILE A 30 10.46 -5.21 -26.48
N SER A 31 9.84 -4.35 -25.64
CA SER A 31 9.41 -3.02 -26.03
C SER A 31 9.91 -1.93 -25.08
N TRP A 32 10.21 -0.77 -25.64
CA TRP A 32 10.63 0.43 -24.89
C TRP A 32 9.64 0.82 -23.78
N LYS A 33 8.35 0.63 -24.03
CA LYS A 33 7.27 0.90 -23.07
C LYS A 33 7.32 0.00 -21.81
N GLN A 34 7.78 -1.24 -21.97
CA GLN A 34 7.96 -2.15 -20.83
C GLN A 34 9.16 -1.76 -19.98
N ILE A 35 10.24 -1.32 -20.61
CA ILE A 35 11.44 -0.80 -19.94
C ILE A 35 11.07 0.45 -19.12
N GLU A 36 10.38 1.40 -19.72
CA GLU A 36 9.95 2.64 -19.07
C GLU A 36 9.08 2.34 -17.82
N LYS A 37 8.13 1.41 -17.94
CA LYS A 37 7.27 0.99 -16.81
C LYS A 37 8.08 0.35 -15.67
N ALA A 38 9.07 -0.48 -16.00
CA ALA A 38 9.92 -1.11 -15.00
C ALA A 38 10.84 -0.09 -14.30
N ILE A 39 11.42 0.86 -15.06
CA ILE A 39 12.22 1.96 -14.50
C ILE A 39 11.36 2.81 -13.55
N GLN A 40 10.16 3.22 -13.95
CA GLN A 40 9.25 3.97 -13.08
C GLN A 40 8.86 3.19 -11.81
N GLY A 41 8.84 1.86 -11.88
CA GLY A 41 8.67 0.99 -10.72
C GLY A 41 9.85 1.09 -9.75
N LEU A 42 11.07 0.98 -10.26
CA LEU A 42 12.30 1.10 -9.46
C LEU A 42 12.46 2.49 -8.83
N GLU A 43 12.24 3.56 -9.61
CA GLU A 43 12.29 4.94 -9.10
C GLU A 43 11.31 5.15 -7.94
N ARG A 44 10.09 4.59 -8.04
CA ARG A 44 9.11 4.66 -6.95
C ARG A 44 9.57 3.93 -5.69
N MET A 45 10.19 2.76 -5.85
CA MET A 45 10.70 1.99 -4.71
C MET A 45 11.84 2.73 -4.00
N ILE A 46 12.80 3.26 -4.75
CA ILE A 46 13.93 4.03 -4.22
C ILE A 46 13.44 5.31 -3.52
N SER A 47 12.51 6.03 -4.14
CA SER A 47 11.92 7.25 -3.55
C SER A 47 11.15 6.95 -2.26
N TYR A 48 10.53 5.78 -2.16
CA TYR A 48 9.85 5.33 -0.97
C TYR A 48 10.82 5.09 0.19
N GLU A 49 11.90 4.34 -0.04
CA GLU A 49 12.90 4.04 0.98
C GLU A 49 13.55 5.32 1.52
N HIS A 50 13.91 6.25 0.63
CA HIS A 50 14.45 7.54 1.02
C HIS A 50 13.48 8.36 1.87
N LYS A 51 12.18 8.32 1.57
CA LYS A 51 11.18 9.01 2.36
C LYS A 51 10.94 8.35 3.72
N PHE A 52 11.01 7.02 3.78
CA PHE A 52 10.89 6.27 5.03
C PHE A 52 12.04 6.58 6.00
N GLU A 53 13.26 6.66 5.49
CA GLU A 53 14.44 7.05 6.28
C GLU A 53 14.37 8.49 6.85
N GLN A 54 13.59 9.37 6.22
CA GLN A 54 13.39 10.74 6.70
C GLN A 54 12.42 10.85 7.88
N TYR A 55 11.61 9.81 8.14
CA TYR A 55 10.72 9.81 9.29
C TYR A 55 11.51 9.60 10.59
N SER A 56 11.00 10.18 11.67
CA SER A 56 11.53 9.87 13.01
C SER A 56 11.39 8.38 13.32
N THR A 57 12.26 7.85 14.18
CA THR A 57 12.23 6.45 14.63
C THR A 57 10.84 6.05 15.18
N LEU A 58 10.13 6.99 15.81
CA LEU A 58 8.77 6.77 16.29
C LEU A 58 7.83 6.45 15.13
N ILE A 59 7.86 7.27 14.08
CA ILE A 59 6.96 7.10 12.94
C ILE A 59 7.33 5.89 12.09
N GLN A 60 8.63 5.60 11.94
CA GLN A 60 9.09 4.36 11.31
C GLN A 60 8.50 3.13 12.01
N LYS A 61 8.59 3.06 13.36
CA LYS A 61 8.00 1.97 14.15
C LYS A 61 6.47 1.92 14.03
N ALA A 62 5.79 3.06 14.01
CA ALA A 62 4.35 3.11 13.81
C ALA A 62 3.94 2.56 12.42
N MET A 63 4.71 2.87 11.39
CA MET A 63 4.51 2.32 10.04
C MET A 63 4.78 0.81 9.98
N GLU A 64 5.77 0.31 10.71
CA GLU A 64 6.03 -1.13 10.84
C GLU A 64 4.85 -1.86 11.52
N ILE A 65 4.26 -1.27 12.56
CA ILE A 65 3.07 -1.81 13.21
C ILE A 65 1.92 -1.90 12.20
N ILE A 66 1.65 -0.82 11.46
CA ILE A 66 0.62 -0.83 10.41
C ILE A 66 0.88 -1.97 9.42
N ARG A 67 2.12 -2.12 8.95
CA ARG A 67 2.50 -3.16 7.98
C ARG A 67 2.27 -4.57 8.51
N LYS A 68 2.52 -4.80 9.79
CA LYS A 68 2.38 -6.13 10.41
C LYS A 68 0.94 -6.46 10.79
N GLU A 69 0.15 -5.44 11.14
CA GLU A 69 -1.13 -5.62 11.81
C GLU A 69 -2.32 -4.96 11.07
N TYR A 70 -2.15 -4.55 9.81
CA TYR A 70 -3.21 -3.87 9.02
C TYR A 70 -4.48 -4.72 8.88
N ASP A 71 -4.34 -6.04 8.84
CA ASP A 71 -5.44 -7.00 8.67
C ASP A 71 -6.14 -7.36 9.99
N SER A 72 -5.48 -7.16 11.13
CA SER A 72 -6.01 -7.49 12.46
C SER A 72 -6.88 -6.39 13.08
N GLY A 73 -6.99 -5.23 12.47
CA GLY A 73 -7.81 -4.13 12.97
C GLY A 73 -7.07 -3.18 13.91
N ILE A 74 -5.74 -3.08 13.77
CA ILE A 74 -4.89 -2.17 14.57
C ILE A 74 -5.48 -0.76 14.67
N THR A 75 -5.55 -0.24 15.89
CA THR A 75 -6.01 1.12 16.21
C THR A 75 -4.84 2.04 16.57
N LEU A 76 -5.06 3.36 16.54
CA LEU A 76 -4.08 4.33 17.00
C LEU A 76 -3.73 4.12 18.49
N GLU A 77 -4.73 3.85 19.32
CA GLU A 77 -4.56 3.55 20.75
C GLU A 77 -3.63 2.35 20.97
N GLU A 78 -3.86 1.24 20.26
CA GLU A 78 -3.04 0.05 20.36
C GLU A 78 -1.61 0.29 19.87
N ALA A 79 -1.43 1.03 18.79
CA ALA A 79 -0.12 1.41 18.28
C ALA A 79 0.62 2.31 19.27
N ALA A 80 -0.05 3.30 19.86
CA ALA A 80 0.52 4.18 20.89
C ALA A 80 0.96 3.39 22.12
N ARG A 81 0.15 2.44 22.56
CA ARG A 81 0.48 1.53 23.67
C ARG A 81 1.71 0.66 23.38
N GLN A 82 1.81 0.10 22.17
CA GLN A 82 2.98 -0.68 21.75
C GLN A 82 4.25 0.16 21.70
N LEU A 83 4.13 1.46 21.36
CA LEU A 83 5.23 2.38 21.26
C LEU A 83 5.57 3.13 22.55
N TYR A 84 4.81 2.86 23.64
CA TYR A 84 4.98 3.50 24.95
C TYR A 84 4.86 5.03 24.89
N VAL A 85 3.92 5.55 24.10
CA VAL A 85 3.62 6.99 23.99
C VAL A 85 2.11 7.23 24.19
N SER A 86 1.72 8.50 24.40
CA SER A 86 0.29 8.82 24.40
C SER A 86 -0.29 8.82 22.99
N GLU A 87 -1.60 8.54 22.88
CA GLU A 87 -2.33 8.53 21.62
C GLU A 87 -2.28 9.91 20.94
N GLU A 88 -2.45 10.99 21.73
CA GLU A 88 -2.40 12.37 21.24
C GLU A 88 -1.02 12.71 20.64
N TYR A 89 0.05 12.27 21.33
CA TYR A 89 1.40 12.50 20.85
C TYR A 89 1.67 11.76 19.54
N LEU A 90 1.31 10.45 19.50
CA LEU A 90 1.47 9.66 18.28
C LEU A 90 0.63 10.24 17.14
N SER A 91 -0.63 10.59 17.38
CA SER A 91 -1.52 11.18 16.37
C SER A 91 -0.94 12.46 15.77
N SER A 92 -0.47 13.36 16.64
CA SER A 92 0.11 14.63 16.22
C SER A 92 1.38 14.45 15.39
N GLN A 93 2.33 13.66 15.88
CA GLN A 93 3.60 13.41 15.17
C GLN A 93 3.38 12.64 13.87
N PHE A 94 2.51 11.63 13.89
CA PHE A 94 2.21 10.84 12.71
C PHE A 94 1.65 11.70 11.57
N LYS A 95 0.65 12.54 11.88
CA LYS A 95 0.06 13.46 10.89
C LYS A 95 1.05 14.52 10.42
N LYS A 96 1.88 15.06 11.33
CA LYS A 96 2.90 16.06 11.00
C LYS A 96 3.93 15.51 10.00
N GLU A 97 4.41 14.31 10.19
CA GLU A 97 5.48 13.75 9.38
C GLU A 97 4.96 13.08 8.10
N THR A 98 3.84 12.33 8.18
CA THR A 98 3.30 11.59 7.03
C THR A 98 2.33 12.40 6.17
N GLY A 99 1.71 13.43 6.74
CA GLY A 99 0.62 14.20 6.12
C GLY A 99 -0.77 13.57 6.26
N TYR A 100 -0.87 12.36 6.81
CA TYR A 100 -2.12 11.61 6.96
C TYR A 100 -2.34 11.20 8.42
N ASN A 101 -3.60 10.94 8.80
CA ASN A 101 -3.83 10.30 10.08
C ASN A 101 -3.56 8.79 10.05
N PHE A 102 -3.41 8.18 11.21
CA PHE A 102 -3.09 6.76 11.35
C PHE A 102 -4.12 5.85 10.66
N THR A 103 -5.42 6.10 10.91
CA THR A 103 -6.52 5.30 10.33
C THR A 103 -6.57 5.40 8.80
N GLU A 104 -6.35 6.60 8.25
CA GLU A 104 -6.23 6.79 6.80
C GLU A 104 -5.07 6.00 6.23
N THR A 105 -3.94 5.98 6.94
CA THR A 105 -2.76 5.23 6.51
C THR A 105 -3.02 3.72 6.51
N VAL A 106 -3.65 3.18 7.56
CA VAL A 106 -4.08 1.77 7.59
C VAL A 106 -5.00 1.46 6.41
N ARG A 107 -6.00 2.33 6.15
CA ARG A 107 -6.94 2.15 5.04
C ARG A 107 -6.21 2.12 3.69
N LYS A 108 -5.32 3.07 3.44
CA LYS A 108 -4.53 3.14 2.20
C LYS A 108 -3.62 1.92 2.04
N TYR A 109 -3.01 1.46 3.12
CA TYR A 109 -2.20 0.23 3.09
C TYR A 109 -3.04 -0.99 2.68
N ARG A 110 -4.25 -1.13 3.24
CA ARG A 110 -5.20 -2.18 2.84
C ARG A 110 -5.57 -2.10 1.36
N ILE A 111 -5.81 -0.90 0.84
CA ILE A 111 -6.12 -0.70 -0.60
C ILE A 111 -4.96 -1.15 -1.49
N GLU A 112 -3.73 -0.82 -1.14
CA GLU A 112 -2.57 -1.30 -1.90
C GLU A 112 -2.47 -2.84 -1.88
N LYS A 113 -2.72 -3.47 -0.73
CA LYS A 113 -2.75 -4.94 -0.63
C LYS A 113 -3.89 -5.56 -1.44
N ILE A 114 -5.05 -4.93 -1.48
CA ILE A 114 -6.15 -5.36 -2.37
C ILE A 114 -5.70 -5.29 -3.83
N LYS A 115 -5.08 -4.20 -4.26
CA LYS A 115 -4.57 -4.03 -5.65
C LYS A 115 -3.54 -5.10 -6.00
N GLU A 116 -2.63 -5.40 -5.09
CA GLU A 116 -1.64 -6.47 -5.23
C GLU A 116 -2.34 -7.82 -5.45
N LEU A 117 -3.25 -8.21 -4.55
CA LEU A 117 -3.98 -9.47 -4.63
C LEU A 117 -4.87 -9.58 -5.88
N LEU A 118 -5.46 -8.48 -6.33
CA LEU A 118 -6.26 -8.43 -7.56
C LEU A 118 -5.41 -8.70 -8.80
N ARG A 119 -4.15 -8.26 -8.81
CA ARG A 119 -3.23 -8.44 -9.94
C ARG A 119 -2.55 -9.80 -9.95
N THR A 120 -2.20 -10.31 -8.76
CA THR A 120 -1.32 -11.48 -8.64
C THR A 120 -2.07 -12.78 -8.38
N THR A 121 -3.35 -12.72 -8.00
CA THR A 121 -4.13 -13.90 -7.61
C THR A 121 -5.49 -13.98 -8.29
N LYS A 122 -6.07 -15.19 -8.27
CA LYS A 122 -7.45 -15.45 -8.70
C LYS A 122 -8.44 -15.52 -7.52
N TYR A 123 -8.07 -15.00 -6.35
CA TYR A 123 -8.93 -15.04 -5.18
C TYR A 123 -10.27 -14.34 -5.42
N LYS A 124 -11.35 -14.89 -4.83
CA LYS A 124 -12.67 -14.28 -4.81
C LYS A 124 -12.66 -13.05 -3.90
N MET A 125 -13.59 -12.11 -4.12
CA MET A 125 -13.65 -10.86 -3.34
C MET A 125 -13.81 -11.10 -1.83
N ASN A 126 -14.54 -12.14 -1.42
CA ASN A 126 -14.65 -12.51 0.00
C ASN A 126 -13.32 -12.99 0.61
N GLN A 127 -12.50 -13.72 -0.16
CA GLN A 127 -11.18 -14.16 0.27
C GLN A 127 -10.24 -12.97 0.43
N ILE A 128 -10.24 -12.05 -0.56
CA ILE A 128 -9.43 -10.83 -0.49
C ILE A 128 -9.85 -9.99 0.71
N ALA A 129 -11.17 -9.79 0.93
CA ALA A 129 -11.66 -9.04 2.07
C ALA A 129 -11.12 -9.60 3.39
N GLY A 130 -11.22 -10.89 3.62
CA GLY A 130 -10.68 -11.54 4.82
C GLY A 130 -9.16 -11.37 4.97
N LEU A 131 -8.40 -11.49 3.89
CA LEU A 131 -6.94 -11.35 3.91
C LEU A 131 -6.47 -9.93 4.22
N VAL A 132 -7.29 -8.91 3.97
CA VAL A 132 -6.93 -7.51 4.22
C VAL A 132 -7.68 -6.90 5.40
N GLY A 133 -8.34 -7.72 6.21
CA GLY A 133 -8.98 -7.30 7.46
C GLY A 133 -10.34 -6.62 7.29
N TYR A 134 -11.08 -6.92 6.21
CA TYR A 134 -12.48 -6.54 6.06
C TYR A 134 -13.41 -7.74 6.30
N SER A 135 -14.32 -7.60 7.24
CA SER A 135 -15.36 -8.63 7.51
C SER A 135 -16.44 -8.68 6.43
N ASP A 136 -16.70 -7.55 5.76
CA ASP A 136 -17.70 -7.42 4.69
C ASP A 136 -17.05 -7.08 3.34
N PRO A 137 -17.11 -7.99 2.35
CA PRO A 137 -16.62 -7.76 1.00
C PRO A 137 -17.31 -6.60 0.26
N LYS A 138 -18.57 -6.31 0.58
CA LYS A 138 -19.31 -5.19 -0.02
C LYS A 138 -18.75 -3.87 0.50
N TYR A 139 -18.49 -3.79 1.81
CA TYR A 139 -17.87 -2.61 2.41
C TYR A 139 -16.43 -2.41 1.87
N MET A 140 -15.64 -3.47 1.79
CA MET A 140 -14.32 -3.42 1.13
C MET A 140 -14.42 -2.85 -0.28
N SER A 141 -15.37 -3.35 -1.09
CA SER A 141 -15.53 -2.89 -2.48
C SER A 141 -15.96 -1.42 -2.57
N LYS A 142 -16.77 -0.95 -1.61
CA LYS A 142 -17.16 0.46 -1.50
C LYS A 142 -15.95 1.33 -1.19
N VAL A 143 -15.17 0.98 -0.16
CA VAL A 143 -13.96 1.71 0.24
C VAL A 143 -12.94 1.74 -0.90
N PHE A 144 -12.73 0.61 -1.58
CA PHE A 144 -11.85 0.53 -2.73
C PHE A 144 -12.29 1.48 -3.87
N LYS A 145 -13.59 1.51 -4.18
CA LYS A 145 -14.13 2.40 -5.21
C LYS A 145 -14.00 3.88 -4.82
N GLU A 146 -14.15 4.22 -3.56
CA GLU A 146 -13.96 5.59 -3.04
C GLU A 146 -12.51 6.05 -3.23
N GLU A 147 -11.53 5.17 -3.03
CA GLU A 147 -10.09 5.49 -3.18
C GLU A 147 -9.59 5.44 -4.63
N GLU A 148 -10.02 4.45 -5.41
CA GLU A 148 -9.47 4.17 -6.76
C GLU A 148 -10.38 4.64 -7.91
N GLY A 149 -11.62 5.06 -7.60
CA GLY A 149 -12.61 5.52 -8.58
C GLY A 149 -13.34 4.41 -9.34
N ILE A 150 -12.86 3.17 -9.27
CA ILE A 150 -13.42 2.00 -9.97
C ILE A 150 -13.63 0.82 -9.02
N LEU A 151 -14.47 -0.12 -9.41
CA LEU A 151 -14.70 -1.33 -8.61
C LEU A 151 -13.48 -2.28 -8.64
N PRO A 152 -13.25 -3.08 -7.57
CA PRO A 152 -12.19 -4.09 -7.55
C PRO A 152 -12.23 -5.07 -8.73
N THR A 153 -13.43 -5.43 -9.17
CA THR A 153 -13.64 -6.32 -10.33
C THR A 153 -13.19 -5.68 -11.64
N GLU A 154 -13.44 -4.39 -11.80
CA GLU A 154 -12.98 -3.60 -12.96
C GLU A 154 -11.46 -3.43 -12.93
N TYR A 155 -10.91 -3.13 -11.75
CA TYR A 155 -9.47 -3.03 -11.55
C TYR A 155 -8.77 -4.33 -11.96
N ARG A 156 -9.27 -5.50 -11.53
CA ARG A 156 -8.74 -6.81 -11.91
C ARG A 156 -8.79 -7.03 -13.42
N ARG A 157 -9.93 -6.74 -14.06
CA ARG A 157 -10.08 -6.90 -15.51
C ARG A 157 -9.09 -6.04 -16.27
N ASN A 158 -8.94 -4.78 -15.87
CA ASN A 158 -8.02 -3.84 -16.52
C ASN A 158 -6.55 -4.22 -16.32
N SER A 159 -6.22 -4.81 -15.17
CA SER A 159 -4.87 -5.27 -14.87
C SER A 159 -4.49 -6.55 -15.61
N ASN A 160 -5.45 -7.44 -15.87
CA ASN A 160 -5.25 -8.71 -16.55
C ASN A 160 -5.47 -8.62 -18.08
N GLY A 161 -6.09 -7.56 -18.58
CA GLY A 161 -6.39 -7.33 -20.00
C GLY A 161 -5.29 -6.60 -20.78
N ILE A 162 -4.12 -6.38 -20.18
CA ILE A 162 -2.92 -5.84 -20.84
C ILE A 162 -1.95 -7.01 -21.07
N SER A 163 -2.40 -7.94 -21.92
CA SER A 163 -1.54 -8.95 -22.55
C SER A 163 -1.39 -8.64 -24.01
#